data_51d1fae65b49237b2427af9ad00aab69
#
_entry.id   51d1fae65b49237b2427af9ad00aab69
#
_cell.length_a   1.000
_cell.length_b   1.000
_cell.length_c   1.000
_cell.angle_alpha   90.00
_cell.angle_beta   90.00
_cell.angle_gamma   90.00
#
_symmetry.space_group_name_H-M   'P 1'
#
loop_
_entity.id
_entity.type
_entity.pdbx_description
1 polymer ?
#
loop_
_entity_poly.entity_id
_entity_poly.type
_entity_poly.pdbx_seq_one_letter_code
_entity_poly.pdbx_strand_id
1 'polypeptide(L)'
;GLAVALFILYSGANLAKETISPLLGEAANPELQKIIVDCVTSCPKVLGCHDLMVHDYGPGQRFASVHVEMDKDEDPLVCHELIDGMERDCLNNHGVHLVIHYDPVVTDNPQLKRMKEIVLSILKVRDTRMTIHDFRMVQGISHTNLIFDVVVPHNFELSDQVLREKIQK
;
A
#
# COMPACT_ATOMS: atom_id res chain seq x y z
N GLY A 1 26.00 43.00 -10.41
CA GLY A 1 25.86 43.02 -8.96
C GLY A 1 24.55 42.37 -8.48
N LEU A 2 23.52 43.16 -8.18
CA LEU A 2 22.31 42.71 -7.47
C LEU A 2 21.55 41.61 -8.19
N ALA A 3 21.33 41.68 -9.49
CA ALA A 3 20.63 40.65 -10.26
C ALA A 3 21.33 39.29 -10.22
N VAL A 4 22.67 39.29 -10.30
CA VAL A 4 23.46 38.06 -10.19
C VAL A 4 23.38 37.45 -8.77
N ALA A 5 23.42 38.31 -7.75
CA ALA A 5 23.29 37.86 -6.36
C ALA A 5 21.90 37.23 -6.08
N LEU A 6 20.83 37.83 -6.58
CA LEU A 6 19.47 37.27 -6.48
C LEU A 6 19.32 35.95 -7.23
N PHE A 7 19.93 35.84 -8.42
CA PHE A 7 19.92 34.59 -9.17
C PHE A 7 20.67 33.47 -8.43
N ILE A 8 21.84 33.77 -7.86
CA ILE A 8 22.62 32.78 -7.07
C ILE A 8 21.81 32.34 -5.83
N LEU A 9 21.19 33.30 -5.13
CA LEU A 9 20.37 33.00 -3.96
C LEU A 9 19.17 32.09 -4.31
N TYR A 10 18.46 32.45 -5.39
CA TYR A 10 17.34 31.64 -5.88
C TYR A 10 17.77 30.23 -6.28
N SER A 11 18.85 30.10 -7.05
CA SER A 11 19.40 28.81 -7.49
C SER A 11 19.86 27.96 -6.29
N GLY A 12 20.51 28.57 -5.30
CA GLY A 12 20.93 27.89 -4.08
C GLY A 12 19.75 27.40 -3.23
N ALA A 13 18.70 28.22 -3.11
CA ALA A 13 17.49 27.82 -2.40
C ALA A 13 16.75 26.67 -3.09
N ASN A 14 16.65 26.70 -4.43
CA ASN A 14 16.05 25.60 -5.20
C ASN A 14 16.87 24.31 -5.07
N LEU A 15 18.19 24.38 -5.19
CA LEU A 15 19.05 23.22 -5.02
C LEU A 15 18.93 22.63 -3.62
N ALA A 16 18.89 23.47 -2.58
CA ALA A 16 18.68 23.03 -1.21
C ALA A 16 17.32 22.34 -1.06
N LYS A 17 16.26 22.89 -1.62
CA LYS A 17 14.93 22.29 -1.61
C LYS A 17 14.91 20.93 -2.30
N GLU A 18 15.45 20.82 -3.52
CA GLU A 18 15.51 19.56 -4.28
C GLU A 18 16.33 18.47 -3.57
N THR A 19 17.34 18.87 -2.81
CA THR A 19 18.19 17.92 -2.06
C THR A 19 17.55 17.46 -0.75
N ILE A 20 16.85 18.37 -0.07
CA ILE A 20 16.26 18.08 1.26
C ILE A 20 14.89 17.40 1.12
N SER A 21 14.12 17.73 0.08
CA SER A 21 12.75 17.23 -0.11
C SER A 21 12.66 15.69 -0.07
N PRO A 22 13.50 14.92 -0.79
CA PRO A 22 13.48 13.47 -0.74
C PRO A 22 13.79 12.90 0.66
N LEU A 23 14.63 13.60 1.43
CA LEU A 23 14.99 13.18 2.80
C LEU A 23 13.86 13.40 3.81
N LEU A 24 12.93 14.31 3.50
CA LEU A 24 11.74 14.56 4.32
C LEU A 24 10.56 13.63 4.00
N GLY A 25 10.68 12.79 2.95
CA GLY A 25 9.66 11.84 2.53
C GLY A 25 8.73 12.41 1.47
N GLU A 26 9.19 12.50 0.25
CA GLU A 26 8.32 12.74 -0.90
C GLU A 26 7.51 11.49 -1.25
N ALA A 27 6.33 11.71 -1.84
CA ALA A 27 5.56 10.62 -2.42
C ALA A 27 6.39 9.91 -3.48
N ALA A 28 6.44 8.57 -3.41
CA ALA A 28 7.19 7.78 -4.38
C ALA A 28 6.67 8.02 -5.80
N ASN A 29 7.58 7.99 -6.78
CA ASN A 29 7.23 8.08 -8.18
C ASN A 29 6.17 7.01 -8.54
N PRO A 30 5.01 7.41 -9.13
CA PRO A 30 3.95 6.47 -9.50
C PRO A 30 4.43 5.32 -10.41
N GLU A 31 5.43 5.58 -11.25
CA GLU A 31 6.05 4.58 -12.12
C GLU A 31 6.76 3.49 -11.30
N LEU A 32 7.51 3.89 -10.27
CA LEU A 32 8.18 2.98 -9.36
C LEU A 32 7.18 2.16 -8.54
N GLN A 33 6.11 2.79 -8.05
CA GLN A 33 5.02 2.09 -7.35
C GLN A 33 4.40 1.01 -8.25
N LYS A 34 4.12 1.35 -9.52
CA LYS A 34 3.57 0.41 -10.49
C LYS A 34 4.51 -0.77 -10.74
N ILE A 35 5.81 -0.53 -10.90
CA ILE A 35 6.82 -1.57 -11.09
C ILE A 35 6.81 -2.57 -9.92
N ILE A 36 6.76 -2.07 -8.68
CA ILE A 36 6.75 -2.92 -7.49
C ILE A 36 5.45 -3.75 -7.44
N VAL A 37 4.30 -3.12 -7.67
CA VAL A 37 3.00 -3.82 -7.70
C VAL A 37 2.99 -4.88 -8.78
N ASP A 38 3.43 -4.56 -10.02
CA ASP A 38 3.50 -5.51 -11.12
C ASP A 38 4.45 -6.70 -10.80
N CYS A 39 5.59 -6.42 -10.12
CA CYS A 39 6.53 -7.45 -9.68
C CYS A 39 5.87 -8.45 -8.72
N VAL A 40 5.21 -7.98 -7.67
CA VAL A 40 4.61 -8.88 -6.67
C VAL A 40 3.36 -9.57 -7.19
N THR A 41 2.53 -8.89 -7.99
CA THR A 41 1.30 -9.46 -8.54
C THR A 41 1.53 -10.39 -9.74
N SER A 42 2.75 -10.45 -10.28
CA SER A 42 3.11 -11.42 -11.32
C SER A 42 3.13 -12.87 -10.81
N CYS A 43 3.26 -13.08 -9.51
CA CYS A 43 3.21 -14.39 -8.88
C CYS A 43 1.76 -14.92 -8.84
N PRO A 44 1.46 -16.08 -9.44
CA PRO A 44 0.09 -16.60 -9.54
C PRO A 44 -0.58 -16.93 -8.19
N LYS A 45 0.21 -17.08 -7.12
CA LYS A 45 -0.31 -17.36 -5.77
C LYS A 45 -0.59 -16.10 -4.95
N VAL A 46 -0.21 -14.93 -5.46
CA VAL A 46 -0.53 -13.65 -4.86
C VAL A 46 -1.97 -13.28 -5.22
N LEU A 47 -2.80 -13.11 -4.20
CA LEU A 47 -4.21 -12.75 -4.33
C LEU A 47 -4.39 -11.23 -4.38
N GLY A 48 -3.47 -10.49 -3.78
CA GLY A 48 -3.45 -9.04 -3.77
C GLY A 48 -2.27 -8.48 -2.99
N CYS A 49 -2.12 -7.16 -3.04
CA CYS A 49 -1.14 -6.44 -2.23
C CYS A 49 -1.72 -5.10 -1.77
N HIS A 50 -1.24 -4.61 -0.62
CA HIS A 50 -1.68 -3.34 -0.03
C HIS A 50 -0.56 -2.72 0.82
N ASP A 51 -0.79 -1.52 1.34
CA ASP A 51 0.11 -0.78 2.23
C ASP A 51 1.56 -0.66 1.68
N LEU A 52 1.67 -0.42 0.35
CA LEU A 52 2.95 -0.17 -0.28
C LEU A 52 3.55 1.14 0.24
N MET A 53 4.70 1.04 0.89
CA MET A 53 5.53 2.18 1.28
C MET A 53 6.84 2.14 0.47
N VAL A 54 7.23 3.28 -0.09
CA VAL A 54 8.45 3.40 -0.89
C VAL A 54 9.28 4.58 -0.41
N HIS A 55 10.55 4.34 -0.20
CA HIS A 55 11.55 5.34 0.16
C HIS A 55 12.63 5.38 -0.91
N ASP A 56 12.78 6.51 -1.59
CA ASP A 56 13.81 6.73 -2.61
C ASP A 56 14.84 7.74 -2.07
N TYR A 57 16.05 7.28 -1.82
CA TYR A 57 17.19 8.09 -1.36
C TYR A 57 18.17 8.39 -2.50
N GLY A 58 17.77 8.14 -3.73
CA GLY A 58 18.58 8.35 -4.92
C GLY A 58 19.01 7.05 -5.61
N PRO A 59 19.85 7.14 -6.66
CA PRO A 59 20.23 5.99 -7.48
C PRO A 59 20.82 4.85 -6.66
N GLY A 60 20.22 3.66 -6.76
CA GLY A 60 20.68 2.45 -6.07
C GLY A 60 20.37 2.41 -4.56
N GLN A 61 19.58 3.35 -4.04
CA GLN A 61 19.21 3.42 -2.62
C GLN A 61 17.68 3.52 -2.47
N ARG A 62 16.97 2.54 -3.03
CA ARG A 62 15.51 2.45 -2.98
C ARG A 62 15.09 1.30 -2.09
N PHE A 63 14.22 1.61 -1.15
CA PHE A 63 13.65 0.65 -0.20
C PHE A 63 12.14 0.69 -0.29
N ALA A 64 11.52 -0.48 -0.22
CA ALA A 64 10.08 -0.56 -0.20
C ALA A 64 9.62 -1.65 0.77
N SER A 65 8.43 -1.48 1.32
CA SER A 65 7.70 -2.53 2.01
C SER A 65 6.29 -2.64 1.46
N VAL A 66 5.77 -3.84 1.40
CA VAL A 66 4.43 -4.13 0.89
C VAL A 66 3.84 -5.33 1.62
N HIS A 67 2.54 -5.31 1.87
CA HIS A 67 1.79 -6.47 2.31
C HIS A 67 1.35 -7.27 1.09
N VAL A 68 1.61 -8.57 1.09
CA VAL A 68 1.22 -9.49 0.02
C VAL A 68 0.31 -10.57 0.59
N GLU A 69 -0.85 -10.71 -0.01
CA GLU A 69 -1.89 -11.63 0.39
C GLU A 69 -1.78 -12.93 -0.38
N MET A 70 -1.75 -14.04 0.35
CA MET A 70 -1.78 -15.40 -0.19
C MET A 70 -2.80 -16.23 0.60
N ASP A 71 -3.27 -17.35 0.03
CA ASP A 71 -4.22 -18.20 0.74
C ASP A 71 -3.60 -18.76 2.03
N LYS A 72 -4.37 -18.72 3.13
CA LYS A 72 -3.93 -19.23 4.46
C LYS A 72 -3.58 -20.70 4.47
N ASP A 73 -4.13 -21.47 3.53
CA ASP A 73 -3.94 -22.92 3.43
C ASP A 73 -2.73 -23.29 2.53
N GLU A 74 -1.99 -22.30 1.99
CA GLU A 74 -0.72 -22.55 1.31
C GLU A 74 0.36 -22.99 2.30
N ASP A 75 1.27 -23.84 1.80
CA ASP A 75 2.42 -24.30 2.59
C ASP A 75 3.34 -23.11 2.94
N PRO A 76 3.67 -22.86 4.21
CA PRO A 76 4.51 -21.74 4.61
C PRO A 76 5.90 -21.73 3.98
N LEU A 77 6.48 -22.90 3.66
CA LEU A 77 7.78 -22.97 2.98
C LEU A 77 7.67 -22.54 1.53
N VAL A 78 6.55 -22.90 0.86
CA VAL A 78 6.27 -22.44 -0.50
C VAL A 78 6.05 -20.92 -0.51
N CYS A 79 5.28 -20.41 0.44
CA CYS A 79 5.08 -18.95 0.58
C CYS A 79 6.42 -18.23 0.77
N HIS A 80 7.27 -18.73 1.65
CA HIS A 80 8.60 -18.13 1.90
C HIS A 80 9.48 -18.14 0.64
N GLU A 81 9.53 -19.25 -0.10
CA GLU A 81 10.33 -19.35 -1.33
C GLU A 81 9.84 -18.36 -2.40
N LEU A 82 8.53 -18.20 -2.56
CA LEU A 82 7.95 -17.26 -3.51
C LEU A 82 8.24 -15.81 -3.12
N ILE A 83 8.13 -15.47 -1.83
CA ILE A 83 8.43 -14.15 -1.30
C ILE A 83 9.90 -13.80 -1.53
N ASP A 84 10.82 -14.66 -1.14
CA ASP A 84 12.25 -14.48 -1.35
C ASP A 84 12.60 -14.34 -2.85
N GLY A 85 11.87 -15.08 -3.70
CA GLY A 85 11.97 -14.94 -5.16
C GLY A 85 11.56 -13.55 -5.65
N MET A 86 10.41 -13.04 -5.21
CA MET A 86 9.91 -11.70 -5.56
C MET A 86 10.83 -10.58 -5.05
N GLU A 87 11.31 -10.68 -3.81
CA GLU A 87 12.25 -9.71 -3.24
C GLU A 87 13.57 -9.66 -4.03
N ARG A 88 14.13 -10.81 -4.39
CA ARG A 88 15.33 -10.89 -5.23
C ARG A 88 15.10 -10.37 -6.65
N ASP A 89 13.96 -10.66 -7.25
CA ASP A 89 13.62 -10.18 -8.59
C ASP A 89 13.51 -8.65 -8.59
N CYS A 90 12.83 -8.09 -7.60
CA CYS A 90 12.68 -6.65 -7.44
C CYS A 90 14.04 -5.94 -7.27
N LEU A 91 14.95 -6.55 -6.50
CA LEU A 91 16.30 -6.01 -6.33
C LEU A 91 17.12 -6.10 -7.63
N ASN A 92 17.14 -7.27 -8.27
CA ASN A 92 18.02 -7.52 -9.41
C ASN A 92 17.58 -6.79 -10.68
N ASN A 93 16.27 -6.70 -10.93
CA ASN A 93 15.73 -6.14 -12.16
C ASN A 93 15.34 -4.67 -12.04
N HIS A 94 15.04 -4.19 -10.82
CA HIS A 94 14.52 -2.84 -10.60
C HIS A 94 15.34 -2.01 -9.60
N GLY A 95 16.34 -2.60 -8.94
CA GLY A 95 17.20 -1.91 -7.98
C GLY A 95 16.45 -1.44 -6.72
N VAL A 96 15.43 -2.18 -6.30
CA VAL A 96 14.62 -1.88 -5.12
C VAL A 96 14.82 -2.97 -4.07
N HIS A 97 15.26 -2.57 -2.89
CA HIS A 97 15.27 -3.43 -1.71
C HIS A 97 13.84 -3.54 -1.17
N LEU A 98 13.14 -4.59 -1.60
CA LEU A 98 11.77 -4.86 -1.19
C LEU A 98 11.76 -5.76 0.03
N VAL A 99 10.89 -5.44 0.99
CA VAL A 99 10.52 -6.30 2.12
C VAL A 99 9.04 -6.62 2.02
N ILE A 100 8.70 -7.89 1.95
CA ILE A 100 7.33 -8.36 1.83
C ILE A 100 6.82 -8.84 3.19
N HIS A 101 5.76 -8.23 3.68
CA HIS A 101 4.97 -8.77 4.79
C HIS A 101 3.91 -9.70 4.24
N TYR A 102 3.97 -10.97 4.64
CA TYR A 102 3.02 -11.99 4.20
C TYR A 102 1.75 -11.96 5.04
N ASP A 103 0.61 -11.80 4.38
CA ASP A 103 -0.71 -11.86 4.99
C ASP A 103 -1.48 -13.10 4.53
N PRO A 104 -1.64 -14.12 5.42
CA PRO A 104 -2.47 -15.28 5.12
C PRO A 104 -3.95 -14.90 5.14
N VAL A 105 -4.58 -14.82 3.98
CA VAL A 105 -6.00 -14.45 3.85
C VAL A 105 -6.91 -15.67 3.75
N VAL A 106 -8.10 -15.51 4.29
CA VAL A 106 -9.17 -16.50 4.21
C VAL A 106 -10.02 -16.21 2.98
N THR A 107 -9.98 -17.10 1.99
CA THR A 107 -10.65 -16.90 0.69
C THR A 107 -12.08 -17.43 0.65
N ASP A 108 -12.37 -18.53 1.35
CA ASP A 108 -13.71 -19.13 1.39
C ASP A 108 -14.13 -19.54 2.81
N ASN A 109 -14.83 -18.62 3.49
CA ASN A 109 -15.33 -18.86 4.85
C ASN A 109 -16.69 -18.18 5.07
N PRO A 110 -17.68 -18.87 5.64
CA PRO A 110 -18.96 -18.28 6.07
C PRO A 110 -18.77 -17.07 7.02
N GLN A 111 -17.72 -17.08 7.83
CA GLN A 111 -17.37 -15.94 8.70
C GLN A 111 -17.00 -14.69 7.92
N LEU A 112 -16.26 -14.83 6.81
CA LEU A 112 -15.92 -13.72 5.90
C LEU A 112 -17.19 -13.05 5.36
N LYS A 113 -18.15 -13.84 4.88
CA LYS A 113 -19.44 -13.34 4.39
C LYS A 113 -20.20 -12.58 5.48
N ARG A 114 -20.28 -13.18 6.68
CA ARG A 114 -20.95 -12.55 7.83
C ARG A 114 -20.28 -11.23 8.23
N MET A 115 -18.94 -11.17 8.28
CA MET A 115 -18.23 -9.94 8.62
C MET A 115 -18.44 -8.85 7.56
N LYS A 116 -18.41 -9.22 6.28
CA LYS A 116 -18.72 -8.31 5.17
C LYS A 116 -20.14 -7.70 5.32
N GLU A 117 -21.14 -8.51 5.66
CA GLU A 117 -22.51 -8.04 5.87
C GLU A 117 -22.60 -7.08 7.07
N ILE A 118 -21.90 -7.36 8.18
CA ILE A 118 -21.85 -6.48 9.35
C ILE A 118 -21.25 -5.13 8.97
N VAL A 119 -20.06 -5.13 8.35
CA VAL A 119 -19.38 -3.88 7.94
C VAL A 119 -20.25 -3.11 6.95
N LEU A 120 -20.85 -3.78 5.97
CA LEU A 120 -21.73 -3.15 5.01
C LEU A 120 -22.97 -2.52 5.69
N SER A 121 -23.53 -3.19 6.69
CA SER A 121 -24.67 -2.64 7.46
C SER A 121 -24.28 -1.37 8.22
N ILE A 122 -23.09 -1.32 8.81
CA ILE A 122 -22.56 -0.15 9.51
C ILE A 122 -22.37 1.03 8.54
N LEU A 123 -21.79 0.77 7.37
CA LEU A 123 -21.57 1.81 6.35
C LEU A 123 -22.91 2.35 5.81
N LYS A 124 -23.90 1.48 5.56
CA LYS A 124 -25.22 1.87 5.07
C LYS A 124 -26.03 2.74 6.06
N VAL A 125 -25.73 2.69 7.34
CA VAL A 125 -26.28 3.64 8.33
C VAL A 125 -25.79 5.06 8.05
N ARG A 126 -24.60 5.23 7.48
CA ARG A 126 -24.03 6.54 7.11
C ARG A 126 -24.58 7.04 5.77
N ASP A 127 -24.52 6.18 4.77
CA ASP A 127 -25.09 6.45 3.44
C ASP A 127 -25.44 5.11 2.76
N THR A 128 -26.69 4.95 2.36
CA THR A 128 -27.19 3.71 1.73
C THR A 128 -26.51 3.38 0.40
N ARG A 129 -25.87 4.36 -0.23
CA ARG A 129 -25.14 4.22 -1.51
C ARG A 129 -23.72 3.69 -1.35
N MET A 130 -23.18 3.64 -0.12
CA MET A 130 -21.85 3.08 0.12
C MET A 130 -21.84 1.58 -0.19
N THR A 131 -20.79 1.15 -0.86
CA THR A 131 -20.53 -0.27 -1.16
C THR A 131 -19.10 -0.65 -0.75
N ILE A 132 -18.86 -1.95 -0.63
CA ILE A 132 -17.58 -2.52 -0.26
C ILE A 132 -17.08 -3.40 -1.40
N HIS A 133 -15.81 -3.22 -1.78
CA HIS A 133 -15.07 -4.09 -2.70
C HIS A 133 -13.87 -4.71 -2.00
N ASP A 134 -13.34 -5.76 -2.58
CA ASP A 134 -12.11 -6.46 -2.17
C ASP A 134 -12.03 -6.79 -0.67
N PHE A 135 -13.15 -7.26 -0.12
CA PHE A 135 -13.26 -7.58 1.30
C PHE A 135 -12.50 -8.85 1.64
N ARG A 136 -11.47 -8.71 2.46
CA ARG A 136 -10.55 -9.78 2.86
C ARG A 136 -10.38 -9.81 4.37
N MET A 137 -9.99 -10.95 4.91
CA MET A 137 -9.81 -11.17 6.33
C MET A 137 -8.48 -11.89 6.59
N VAL A 138 -7.61 -11.24 7.35
CA VAL A 138 -6.38 -11.84 7.89
C VAL A 138 -6.64 -12.22 9.35
N GLN A 139 -6.72 -13.51 9.61
CA GLN A 139 -7.08 -14.03 10.91
C GLN A 139 -5.83 -14.29 11.77
N GLY A 140 -5.67 -13.56 12.86
CA GLY A 140 -4.64 -13.79 13.86
C GLY A 140 -5.17 -14.50 15.11
N ILE A 141 -4.25 -14.85 16.02
CA ILE A 141 -4.59 -15.51 17.28
C ILE A 141 -5.31 -14.57 18.25
N SER A 142 -4.91 -13.31 18.30
CA SER A 142 -5.42 -12.29 19.24
C SER A 142 -6.35 -11.25 18.61
N HIS A 143 -6.27 -11.07 17.29
CA HIS A 143 -7.06 -10.10 16.55
C HIS A 143 -7.26 -10.57 15.10
N THR A 144 -8.20 -9.96 14.42
CA THR A 144 -8.48 -10.21 13.01
C THR A 144 -8.48 -8.88 12.28
N ASN A 145 -7.67 -8.76 11.23
CA ASN A 145 -7.66 -7.60 10.36
C ASN A 145 -8.71 -7.79 9.26
N LEU A 146 -9.51 -6.76 9.03
CA LEU A 146 -10.42 -6.67 7.91
C LEU A 146 -9.88 -5.63 6.93
N ILE A 147 -9.65 -6.04 5.69
CA ILE A 147 -9.10 -5.21 4.62
C ILE A 147 -10.19 -5.09 3.56
N PHE A 148 -10.56 -3.87 3.20
CA PHE A 148 -11.60 -3.65 2.21
C PHE A 148 -11.57 -2.23 1.66
N ASP A 149 -12.05 -2.08 0.43
CA ASP A 149 -12.26 -0.80 -0.21
C ASP A 149 -13.69 -0.31 0.01
N VAL A 150 -13.84 0.96 0.35
CA VAL A 150 -15.15 1.61 0.47
C VAL A 150 -15.38 2.53 -0.72
N VAL A 151 -16.41 2.25 -1.51
CA VAL A 151 -16.85 3.17 -2.56
C VAL A 151 -17.78 4.21 -1.94
N VAL A 152 -17.37 5.47 -2.06
CA VAL A 152 -18.05 6.63 -1.51
C VAL A 152 -18.72 7.42 -2.65
N PRO A 153 -19.96 7.90 -2.49
CA PRO A 153 -20.58 8.76 -3.48
C PRO A 153 -19.78 10.05 -3.74
N HIS A 154 -19.73 10.50 -5.00
CA HIS A 154 -18.96 11.68 -5.41
C HIS A 154 -19.26 12.97 -4.60
N ASN A 155 -20.47 13.13 -4.08
CA ASN A 155 -20.88 14.29 -3.28
C ASN A 155 -21.02 13.95 -1.78
N PHE A 156 -20.09 13.15 -1.23
CA PHE A 156 -20.10 12.83 0.19
C PHE A 156 -19.56 14.00 1.01
N GLU A 157 -20.20 14.34 2.14
CA GLU A 157 -19.90 15.54 2.93
C GLU A 157 -18.54 15.52 3.65
N LEU A 158 -17.98 14.32 3.86
CA LEU A 158 -16.69 14.15 4.55
C LEU A 158 -15.56 13.91 3.55
N SER A 159 -14.38 14.45 3.85
CA SER A 159 -13.18 14.08 3.10
C SER A 159 -12.79 12.62 3.38
N ASP A 160 -12.08 12.01 2.44
CA ASP A 160 -11.64 10.60 2.53
C ASP A 160 -10.85 10.32 3.80
N GLN A 161 -10.00 11.27 4.22
CA GLN A 161 -9.23 11.16 5.45
C GLN A 161 -10.12 11.09 6.70
N VAL A 162 -11.10 11.99 6.81
CA VAL A 162 -12.03 12.03 7.95
C VAL A 162 -12.93 10.79 7.96
N LEU A 163 -13.34 10.32 6.79
CA LEU A 163 -14.12 9.08 6.66
C LEU A 163 -13.32 7.87 7.12
N ARG A 164 -12.07 7.75 6.67
CA ARG A 164 -11.15 6.67 7.09
C ARG A 164 -10.99 6.62 8.60
N GLU A 165 -10.69 7.75 9.25
CA GLU A 165 -10.55 7.82 10.71
C GLU A 165 -11.83 7.44 11.48
N LYS A 166 -13.01 7.65 10.88
CA LYS A 166 -14.29 7.27 11.48
C LYS A 166 -14.67 5.80 11.30
N ILE A 167 -14.13 5.15 10.27
CA ILE A 167 -14.36 3.72 10.01
C ILE A 167 -13.40 2.86 10.84
N GLN A 168 -12.18 3.35 11.10
CA GLN A 168 -11.14 2.65 11.87
C GLN A 168 -11.36 2.67 13.39
N LYS A 169 -12.28 3.47 13.89
CA LYS A 169 -12.69 3.54 15.32
C LYS A 169 -13.89 2.65 15.61
#